data_0e276c2c66eaaf6c6b4818673f794939
#
_entry.id   0e276c2c66eaaf6c6b4818673f794939
#
_cell.length_a   1.000
_cell.length_b   1.000
_cell.length_c   1.000
_cell.angle_alpha   90.00
_cell.angle_beta   90.00
_cell.angle_gamma   90.00
#
_symmetry.space_group_name_H-M   'P 1'
#
loop_
_entity.id
_entity.type
_entity.pdbx_description
1 polymer ?
#
loop_
_entity_poly.entity_id
_entity_poly.type
_entity_poly.pdbx_seq_one_letter_code
_entity_poly.pdbx_strand_id
1 'polypeptide(L)'
;MKPEPSAEPLAPGVVRFYSFLPSADRIREDVLAGLALPQKSIPPKYFYDEQGCRLFEQICELPEYYPTRTETAILRGNIADIVQFVGPDAELIEYGSGVQAKTRILIQALQTRLYVPIDIAVETLQASSNELAGRFPFLNIVGICADYAQPLALPEFVGVPIRRKLAFFPGSTVGNFTPAEALQFLKNVRRSVGTGGALLIGVDLKKDKATLDAAYADAKGVTARFNLNLLERINRELGGDFQLNRFRHRAFYEPTQGRVEMHLESLYSQIAHVAGRRFDFRPGETIHTEISCKYSIAEFQELGKRAGFSPEKVWTDPEQLFSVHGMVAA
;
A
#
# COMPACT_ATOMS: atom_id res chain seq x y z
N MET A 1 2.28 27.64 1.96
CA MET A 1 2.34 28.12 0.56
C MET A 1 2.42 26.88 -0.30
N LYS A 2 1.39 26.55 -1.06
CA LYS A 2 1.44 25.42 -2.00
C LYS A 2 2.45 25.79 -3.09
N PRO A 3 3.44 24.94 -3.41
CA PRO A 3 4.25 25.20 -4.58
C PRO A 3 3.31 25.11 -5.81
N GLU A 4 3.22 26.21 -6.58
CA GLU A 4 2.64 26.12 -7.92
C GLU A 4 3.49 25.13 -8.72
N PRO A 5 2.87 24.20 -9.46
CA PRO A 5 3.61 23.30 -10.30
C PRO A 5 4.30 24.13 -11.40
N SER A 6 5.60 24.36 -11.26
CA SER A 6 6.38 24.89 -12.37
C SER A 6 6.38 23.82 -13.46
N ALA A 7 5.77 24.13 -14.60
CA ALA A 7 5.77 23.29 -15.79
C ALA A 7 7.18 23.26 -16.43
N GLU A 8 8.17 22.78 -15.67
CA GLU A 8 9.53 22.60 -16.20
C GLU A 8 9.61 21.35 -17.07
N PRO A 9 10.16 21.45 -18.27
CA PRO A 9 10.33 20.29 -19.14
C PRO A 9 11.25 19.25 -18.47
N LEU A 10 10.84 17.99 -18.54
CA LEU A 10 11.67 16.87 -18.09
C LEU A 10 12.64 16.50 -19.22
N ALA A 11 13.94 16.59 -18.96
CA ALA A 11 14.95 15.97 -19.81
C ALA A 11 14.92 14.43 -19.62
N PRO A 12 15.27 13.61 -20.61
CA PRO A 12 15.29 12.15 -20.47
C PRO A 12 16.16 11.69 -19.31
N GLY A 13 15.66 10.72 -18.52
CA GLY A 13 16.42 10.10 -17.41
C GLY A 13 16.49 10.92 -16.12
N VAL A 14 15.61 11.93 -15.97
CA VAL A 14 15.57 12.78 -14.77
C VAL A 14 14.92 12.02 -13.60
N VAL A 15 15.55 12.13 -12.42
CA VAL A 15 14.96 11.71 -11.13
C VAL A 15 14.73 12.95 -10.29
N ARG A 16 13.48 13.17 -9.87
CA ARG A 16 13.09 14.28 -8.99
C ARG A 16 12.28 13.75 -7.81
N PHE A 17 12.31 14.47 -6.68
CA PHE A 17 11.51 14.12 -5.51
C PHE A 17 10.76 15.35 -5.00
N TYR A 18 9.50 15.12 -4.65
CA TYR A 18 8.64 16.07 -3.95
C TYR A 18 8.20 15.47 -2.62
N SER A 19 8.16 16.27 -1.57
CA SER A 19 7.69 15.81 -0.25
C SER A 19 6.46 16.61 0.15
N PHE A 20 5.38 15.88 0.42
CA PHE A 20 4.12 16.38 0.97
C PHE A 20 3.81 15.69 2.30
N LEU A 21 4.85 15.14 2.95
CA LEU A 21 4.68 14.49 4.25
C LEU A 21 4.21 15.50 5.29
N PRO A 22 3.29 15.10 6.15
CA PRO A 22 2.94 15.88 7.33
C PRO A 22 4.16 16.01 8.26
N SER A 23 4.11 16.97 9.19
CA SER A 23 5.18 17.15 10.20
C SER A 23 5.46 15.87 10.98
N ALA A 24 6.68 15.72 11.51
CA ALA A 24 7.08 14.59 12.36
C ALA A 24 6.17 14.40 13.59
N ASP A 25 5.42 15.42 13.98
CA ASP A 25 4.46 15.35 15.10
C ASP A 25 3.26 14.43 14.83
N ARG A 26 2.94 14.13 13.56
CA ARG A 26 1.74 13.38 13.22
C ARG A 26 1.74 11.93 13.71
N ILE A 27 2.89 11.26 13.71
CA ILE A 27 2.98 9.91 14.30
C ILE A 27 2.63 9.96 15.80
N ARG A 28 3.12 10.98 16.51
CA ARG A 28 2.80 11.18 17.91
C ARG A 28 1.32 11.40 18.15
N GLU A 29 0.68 12.27 17.36
CA GLU A 29 -0.75 12.56 17.47
C GLU A 29 -1.59 11.33 17.19
N ASP A 30 -1.36 10.64 16.07
CA ASP A 30 -2.11 9.46 15.67
C ASP A 30 -1.95 8.31 16.69
N VAL A 31 -0.73 8.06 17.20
CA VAL A 31 -0.47 7.01 18.19
C VAL A 31 -1.14 7.35 19.53
N LEU A 32 -1.01 8.58 20.03
CA LEU A 32 -1.65 8.97 21.30
C LEU A 32 -3.17 8.95 21.21
N ALA A 33 -3.75 9.38 20.10
CA ALA A 33 -5.19 9.31 19.85
C ALA A 33 -5.66 7.85 19.76
N GLY A 34 -4.97 7.02 19.00
CA GLY A 34 -5.34 5.63 18.79
C GLY A 34 -5.24 4.77 20.04
N LEU A 35 -4.20 4.96 20.88
CA LEU A 35 -4.05 4.26 22.15
C LEU A 35 -5.07 4.70 23.21
N ALA A 36 -5.69 5.88 23.06
CA ALA A 36 -6.75 6.36 23.95
C ALA A 36 -8.14 5.83 23.61
N LEU A 37 -8.31 5.17 22.46
CA LEU A 37 -9.59 4.59 22.08
C LEU A 37 -10.00 3.42 23.00
N PRO A 38 -11.30 3.15 23.18
CA PRO A 38 -11.78 1.96 23.87
C PRO A 38 -11.19 0.65 23.28
N GLN A 39 -11.25 0.49 21.94
CA GLN A 39 -10.42 -0.46 21.19
C GLN A 39 -9.19 0.29 20.73
N LYS A 40 -8.07 0.07 21.39
CA LYS A 40 -6.80 0.68 21.02
C LYS A 40 -6.43 0.33 19.57
N SER A 41 -5.94 1.29 18.82
CA SER A 41 -5.49 1.07 17.45
C SER A 41 -4.29 1.95 17.09
N ILE A 42 -3.51 1.50 16.13
CA ILE A 42 -2.39 2.27 15.55
C ILE A 42 -2.49 2.12 14.04
N PRO A 43 -2.44 3.22 13.27
CA PRO A 43 -2.55 3.16 11.81
C PRO A 43 -1.45 2.32 11.15
N PRO A 44 -1.78 1.45 10.16
CA PRO A 44 -0.85 0.52 9.53
C PRO A 44 0.29 1.19 8.76
N LYS A 45 0.13 2.44 8.33
CA LYS A 45 1.20 3.22 7.68
C LYS A 45 2.48 3.32 8.52
N TYR A 46 2.38 3.14 9.84
CA TYR A 46 3.52 3.19 10.75
C TYR A 46 4.31 1.88 10.85
N PHE A 47 3.88 0.82 10.19
CA PHE A 47 4.71 -0.38 10.01
C PHE A 47 5.99 -0.12 9.20
N TYR A 48 5.93 0.80 8.24
CA TYR A 48 6.92 0.97 7.17
C TYR A 48 8.03 1.97 7.55
N ASP A 49 8.74 1.69 8.66
CA ASP A 49 10.11 2.19 8.86
C ASP A 49 11.10 1.28 8.11
N GLU A 50 12.39 1.59 8.14
CA GLU A 50 13.42 0.80 7.45
C GLU A 50 13.37 -0.69 7.83
N GLN A 51 13.22 -1.00 9.11
CA GLN A 51 13.13 -2.39 9.59
C GLN A 51 11.81 -3.04 9.16
N GLY A 52 10.70 -2.31 9.23
CA GLY A 52 9.39 -2.79 8.77
C GLY A 52 9.38 -3.10 7.28
N CYS A 53 9.98 -2.27 6.44
CA CYS A 53 10.13 -2.54 5.01
C CYS A 53 10.91 -3.84 4.75
N ARG A 54 12.04 -4.06 5.45
CA ARG A 54 12.81 -5.32 5.36
C ARG A 54 12.02 -6.54 5.82
N LEU A 55 11.23 -6.41 6.88
CA LEU A 55 10.39 -7.51 7.36
C LEU A 55 9.24 -7.79 6.37
N PHE A 56 8.66 -6.76 5.75
CA PHE A 56 7.65 -6.95 4.73
C PHE A 56 8.20 -7.63 3.48
N GLU A 57 9.43 -7.30 3.05
CA GLU A 57 10.11 -8.03 1.97
C GLU A 57 10.24 -9.53 2.31
N GLN A 58 10.64 -9.87 3.54
CA GLN A 58 10.70 -11.26 3.99
C GLN A 58 9.31 -11.93 4.01
N ILE A 59 8.25 -11.21 4.40
CA ILE A 59 6.87 -11.70 4.32
C ILE A 59 6.51 -12.05 2.88
N CYS A 60 6.86 -11.21 1.92
CA CYS A 60 6.59 -11.44 0.50
C CYS A 60 7.23 -12.72 -0.07
N GLU A 61 8.27 -13.23 0.58
CA GLU A 61 8.99 -14.48 0.20
C GLU A 61 8.41 -15.72 0.90
N LEU A 62 7.52 -15.56 1.89
CA LEU A 62 6.97 -16.70 2.62
C LEU A 62 6.05 -17.56 1.75
N PRO A 63 6.11 -18.90 1.89
CA PRO A 63 5.20 -19.78 1.16
C PRO A 63 3.74 -19.58 1.54
N GLU A 64 3.44 -19.18 2.77
CA GLU A 64 2.09 -18.88 3.24
C GLU A 64 1.55 -17.57 2.65
N TYR A 65 2.42 -16.58 2.39
CA TYR A 65 2.03 -15.28 1.84
C TYR A 65 1.93 -15.32 0.32
N TYR A 66 0.86 -15.91 -0.19
CA TYR A 66 0.60 -16.09 -1.62
C TYR A 66 0.37 -14.77 -2.42
N PRO A 67 -0.12 -13.63 -1.85
CA PRO A 67 -0.57 -12.48 -2.66
C PRO A 67 0.51 -11.95 -3.61
N THR A 68 1.75 -11.78 -3.16
CA THR A 68 2.83 -11.22 -3.98
C THR A 68 3.17 -12.10 -5.19
N ARG A 69 3.34 -13.40 -4.98
CA ARG A 69 3.70 -14.33 -6.08
C ARG A 69 2.54 -14.52 -7.05
N THR A 70 1.30 -14.60 -6.53
CA THR A 70 0.10 -14.81 -7.35
C THR A 70 -0.15 -13.59 -8.23
N GLU A 71 -0.14 -12.37 -7.67
CA GLU A 71 -0.29 -11.15 -8.46
C GLU A 71 0.81 -11.01 -9.51
N THR A 72 2.07 -11.32 -9.16
CA THR A 72 3.18 -11.27 -10.10
C THR A 72 2.99 -12.26 -11.26
N ALA A 73 2.47 -13.46 -10.97
CA ALA A 73 2.15 -14.47 -11.99
C ALA A 73 1.01 -14.01 -12.92
N ILE A 74 -0.05 -13.41 -12.35
CA ILE A 74 -1.17 -12.83 -13.12
C ILE A 74 -0.65 -11.74 -14.07
N LEU A 75 0.15 -10.79 -13.56
CA LEU A 75 0.70 -9.71 -14.39
C LEU A 75 1.57 -10.25 -15.53
N ARG A 76 2.46 -11.19 -15.26
CA ARG A 76 3.32 -11.81 -16.29
C ARG A 76 2.54 -12.58 -17.32
N GLY A 77 1.58 -13.40 -16.88
CA GLY A 77 0.79 -14.26 -17.76
C GLY A 77 -0.14 -13.48 -18.69
N ASN A 78 -0.54 -12.27 -18.29
CA ASN A 78 -1.51 -11.45 -19.03
C ASN A 78 -0.92 -10.14 -19.55
N ILE A 79 0.41 -10.03 -19.58
CA ILE A 79 1.07 -8.73 -19.85
C ILE A 79 0.70 -8.14 -21.21
N ALA A 80 0.52 -8.96 -22.25
CA ALA A 80 0.13 -8.49 -23.57
C ALA A 80 -1.28 -7.87 -23.59
N ASP A 81 -2.25 -8.49 -22.90
CA ASP A 81 -3.61 -7.97 -22.77
C ASP A 81 -3.65 -6.71 -21.89
N ILE A 82 -2.81 -6.66 -20.84
CA ILE A 82 -2.64 -5.45 -20.01
C ILE A 82 -2.07 -4.29 -20.83
N VAL A 83 -1.05 -4.53 -21.65
CA VAL A 83 -0.49 -3.50 -22.54
C VAL A 83 -1.53 -3.02 -23.53
N GLN A 84 -2.33 -3.92 -24.11
CA GLN A 84 -3.44 -3.54 -25.01
C GLN A 84 -4.50 -2.71 -24.27
N PHE A 85 -4.86 -3.06 -23.06
CA PHE A 85 -5.82 -2.31 -22.21
C PHE A 85 -5.31 -0.92 -21.87
N VAL A 86 -4.05 -0.79 -21.49
CA VAL A 86 -3.44 0.49 -21.08
C VAL A 86 -3.22 1.41 -22.28
N GLY A 87 -2.77 0.86 -23.40
CA GLY A 87 -2.38 1.62 -24.59
C GLY A 87 -0.98 2.23 -24.50
N PRO A 88 -0.52 2.89 -25.58
CA PRO A 88 0.82 3.48 -25.65
C PRO A 88 0.93 4.80 -24.87
N ASP A 89 2.17 5.22 -24.61
CA ASP A 89 2.54 6.50 -23.99
C ASP A 89 1.80 6.78 -22.67
N ALA A 90 1.68 5.75 -21.82
CA ALA A 90 1.06 5.89 -20.52
C ALA A 90 2.04 6.48 -19.49
N GLU A 91 1.57 7.47 -18.70
CA GLU A 91 2.19 7.85 -17.44
C GLU A 91 1.83 6.81 -16.39
N LEU A 92 2.82 6.21 -15.74
CA LEU A 92 2.61 5.22 -14.68
C LEU A 92 2.67 5.88 -13.30
N ILE A 93 1.55 5.96 -12.61
CA ILE A 93 1.41 6.49 -11.26
C ILE A 93 1.21 5.31 -10.31
N GLU A 94 2.17 5.03 -9.43
CA GLU A 94 2.07 3.90 -8.51
C GLU A 94 1.85 4.37 -7.08
N TYR A 95 0.83 3.81 -6.45
CA TYR A 95 0.50 4.06 -5.05
C TYR A 95 1.07 2.94 -4.17
N GLY A 96 2.02 3.29 -3.26
CA GLY A 96 2.74 2.30 -2.46
C GLY A 96 3.82 1.57 -3.28
N SER A 97 4.91 2.26 -3.59
CA SER A 97 5.94 1.79 -4.52
C SER A 97 6.95 0.80 -3.94
N GLY A 98 6.69 0.21 -2.77
CA GLY A 98 7.60 -0.67 -2.01
C GLY A 98 8.43 -1.66 -2.85
N VAL A 99 8.02 -2.93 -2.93
CA VAL A 99 8.76 -3.99 -3.66
C VAL A 99 8.52 -3.88 -5.18
N GLN A 100 9.51 -3.45 -5.94
CA GLN A 100 9.41 -3.06 -7.35
C GLN A 100 9.30 -4.21 -8.37
N ALA A 101 9.23 -5.47 -7.96
CA ALA A 101 9.21 -6.59 -8.90
C ALA A 101 8.07 -6.50 -9.92
N LYS A 102 6.89 -6.03 -9.51
CA LYS A 102 5.71 -5.87 -10.35
C LYS A 102 5.81 -4.63 -11.23
N THR A 103 6.31 -3.54 -10.69
CA THR A 103 6.53 -2.26 -11.39
C THR A 103 7.50 -2.42 -12.56
N ARG A 104 8.58 -3.17 -12.36
CA ARG A 104 9.55 -3.47 -13.44
C ARG A 104 8.91 -4.19 -14.62
N ILE A 105 7.96 -5.11 -14.36
CA ILE A 105 7.22 -5.82 -15.42
C ILE A 105 6.43 -4.81 -16.27
N LEU A 106 5.72 -3.89 -15.61
CA LEU A 106 4.92 -2.88 -16.30
C LEU A 106 5.78 -1.85 -17.05
N ILE A 107 6.82 -1.30 -16.41
CA ILE A 107 7.73 -0.33 -17.06
C ILE A 107 8.33 -0.94 -18.34
N GLN A 108 8.82 -2.18 -18.26
CA GLN A 108 9.42 -2.86 -19.38
C GLN A 108 8.42 -3.14 -20.50
N ALA A 109 7.20 -3.57 -20.17
CA ALA A 109 6.21 -3.94 -21.16
C ALA A 109 5.53 -2.74 -21.81
N LEU A 110 5.20 -1.71 -21.02
CA LEU A 110 4.56 -0.48 -21.50
C LEU A 110 5.55 0.50 -22.14
N GLN A 111 6.87 0.32 -21.91
CA GLN A 111 7.89 1.28 -22.35
C GLN A 111 7.57 2.71 -21.91
N THR A 112 6.99 2.82 -20.70
CA THR A 112 6.58 4.12 -20.16
C THR A 112 7.77 5.06 -20.01
N ARG A 113 7.56 6.34 -20.31
CA ARG A 113 8.62 7.37 -20.21
C ARG A 113 8.53 8.21 -18.95
N LEU A 114 7.43 8.10 -18.22
CA LEU A 114 7.21 8.80 -16.96
C LEU A 114 6.62 7.86 -15.91
N TYR A 115 7.33 7.73 -14.81
CA TYR A 115 6.93 6.97 -13.63
C TYR A 115 6.84 7.88 -12.42
N VAL A 116 5.70 7.84 -11.74
CA VAL A 116 5.39 8.65 -10.57
C VAL A 116 5.11 7.73 -9.39
N PRO A 117 6.14 7.25 -8.68
CA PRO A 117 5.96 6.47 -7.45
C PRO A 117 5.53 7.38 -6.30
N ILE A 118 4.54 6.94 -5.53
CA ILE A 118 4.02 7.63 -4.36
C ILE A 118 4.17 6.71 -3.16
N ASP A 119 4.93 7.12 -2.15
CA ASP A 119 5.14 6.34 -0.93
C ASP A 119 5.37 7.24 0.28
N ILE A 120 5.13 6.73 1.48
CA ILE A 120 5.42 7.41 2.74
C ILE A 120 6.85 7.15 3.23
N ALA A 121 7.46 6.04 2.80
CA ALA A 121 8.80 5.61 3.17
C ALA A 121 9.86 6.29 2.29
N VAL A 122 10.36 7.44 2.72
CA VAL A 122 11.24 8.34 1.94
C VAL A 122 12.49 7.63 1.44
N GLU A 123 13.21 6.95 2.34
CA GLU A 123 14.49 6.29 2.04
C GLU A 123 14.28 5.14 1.04
N THR A 124 13.25 4.34 1.25
CA THR A 124 12.88 3.24 0.34
C THR A 124 12.52 3.78 -1.04
N LEU A 125 11.69 4.84 -1.10
CA LEU A 125 11.29 5.48 -2.34
C LEU A 125 12.50 6.02 -3.13
N GLN A 126 13.44 6.67 -2.45
CA GLN A 126 14.65 7.21 -3.08
C GLN A 126 15.58 6.11 -3.59
N ALA A 127 15.85 5.10 -2.76
CA ALA A 127 16.71 3.98 -3.13
C ALA A 127 16.15 3.22 -4.35
N SER A 128 14.87 2.90 -4.31
CA SER A 128 14.19 2.16 -5.37
C SER A 128 14.07 2.97 -6.67
N SER A 129 13.84 4.28 -6.59
CA SER A 129 13.81 5.16 -7.77
C SER A 129 15.17 5.25 -8.44
N ASN A 130 16.25 5.38 -7.66
CA ASN A 130 17.61 5.44 -8.20
C ASN A 130 18.02 4.11 -8.87
N GLU A 131 17.64 2.97 -8.30
CA GLU A 131 17.85 1.66 -8.91
C GLU A 131 17.13 1.53 -10.27
N LEU A 132 15.85 1.96 -10.33
CA LEU A 132 15.09 1.95 -11.59
C LEU A 132 15.69 2.87 -12.64
N ALA A 133 16.13 4.06 -12.26
CA ALA A 133 16.77 5.00 -13.19
C ALA A 133 18.03 4.40 -13.81
N GLY A 134 18.86 3.70 -13.01
CA GLY A 134 20.03 2.98 -13.51
C GLY A 134 19.68 1.85 -14.48
N ARG A 135 18.53 1.18 -14.27
CA ARG A 135 18.09 0.07 -15.11
C ARG A 135 17.35 0.52 -16.38
N PHE A 136 16.64 1.65 -16.32
CA PHE A 136 15.84 2.20 -17.41
C PHE A 136 16.24 3.64 -17.70
N PRO A 137 17.35 3.90 -18.42
CA PRO A 137 17.87 5.26 -18.65
C PRO A 137 16.94 6.18 -19.43
N PHE A 138 15.92 5.63 -20.10
CA PHE A 138 14.90 6.39 -20.83
C PHE A 138 13.77 6.89 -19.94
N LEU A 139 13.67 6.38 -18.70
CA LEU A 139 12.57 6.62 -17.77
C LEU A 139 12.82 7.90 -16.98
N ASN A 140 11.86 8.81 -17.01
CA ASN A 140 11.79 9.90 -16.06
C ASN A 140 11.07 9.42 -14.80
N ILE A 141 11.62 9.71 -13.63
CA ILE A 141 11.05 9.31 -12.35
C ILE A 141 10.79 10.55 -11.52
N VAL A 142 9.54 10.68 -11.05
CA VAL A 142 9.13 11.75 -10.15
C VAL A 142 8.57 11.13 -8.88
N GLY A 143 9.45 10.92 -7.90
CA GLY A 143 9.08 10.35 -6.60
C GLY A 143 8.30 11.36 -5.75
N ILE A 144 7.19 10.93 -5.19
CA ILE A 144 6.32 11.74 -4.35
C ILE A 144 6.24 11.10 -2.96
N CYS A 145 6.83 11.76 -1.97
CA CYS A 145 6.73 11.35 -0.58
C CYS A 145 5.43 11.90 0.01
N ALA A 146 4.41 11.04 0.14
CA ALA A 146 3.09 11.44 0.62
C ALA A 146 2.31 10.28 1.24
N ASP A 147 1.36 10.62 2.12
CA ASP A 147 0.29 9.71 2.54
C ASP A 147 -0.80 9.69 1.46
N TYR A 148 -0.80 8.68 0.59
CA TYR A 148 -1.74 8.54 -0.52
C TYR A 148 -3.19 8.28 -0.09
N ALA A 149 -3.44 8.00 1.17
CA ALA A 149 -4.81 7.95 1.71
C ALA A 149 -5.46 9.34 1.71
N GLN A 150 -4.66 10.41 1.66
CA GLN A 150 -5.13 11.78 1.59
C GLN A 150 -5.27 12.25 0.13
N PRO A 151 -6.15 13.23 -0.16
CA PRO A 151 -6.22 13.85 -1.47
C PRO A 151 -4.86 14.45 -1.85
N LEU A 152 -4.33 14.04 -3.00
CA LEU A 152 -3.03 14.49 -3.51
C LEU A 152 -3.22 15.16 -4.87
N ALA A 153 -2.74 16.40 -4.98
CA ALA A 153 -2.61 17.07 -6.27
C ALA A 153 -1.24 16.69 -6.86
N LEU A 154 -1.27 15.89 -7.91
CA LEU A 154 -0.05 15.50 -8.62
C LEU A 154 0.46 16.67 -9.45
N PRO A 155 1.79 16.90 -9.53
CA PRO A 155 2.36 17.87 -10.44
C PRO A 155 2.03 17.52 -11.91
N GLU A 156 1.83 18.53 -12.73
CA GLU A 156 1.74 18.35 -14.19
C GLU A 156 3.13 18.43 -14.81
N PHE A 157 3.44 17.52 -15.73
CA PHE A 157 4.74 17.44 -16.37
C PHE A 157 4.63 17.80 -17.84
N VAL A 158 5.59 18.62 -18.33
CA VAL A 158 5.67 19.07 -19.72
C VAL A 158 6.88 18.43 -20.39
N GLY A 159 6.77 18.15 -21.67
CA GLY A 159 7.88 17.63 -22.49
C GLY A 159 7.93 16.10 -22.62
N VAL A 160 7.06 15.37 -21.93
CA VAL A 160 6.85 13.93 -22.14
C VAL A 160 5.50 13.75 -22.85
N PRO A 161 5.45 13.06 -24.00
CA PRO A 161 4.17 12.79 -24.67
C PRO A 161 3.37 11.77 -23.83
N ILE A 162 2.35 12.25 -23.15
CA ILE A 162 1.45 11.42 -22.34
C ILE A 162 0.09 11.41 -23.01
N ARG A 163 -0.39 10.21 -23.38
CA ARG A 163 -1.72 10.01 -23.94
C ARG A 163 -2.73 9.55 -22.91
N ARG A 164 -2.25 8.84 -21.88
CA ARG A 164 -3.10 8.29 -20.83
C ARG A 164 -2.37 8.24 -19.51
N LYS A 165 -3.07 8.49 -18.41
CA LYS A 165 -2.56 8.22 -17.06
C LYS A 165 -3.02 6.84 -16.62
N LEU A 166 -2.08 6.03 -16.10
CA LEU A 166 -2.32 4.73 -15.50
C LEU A 166 -2.01 4.81 -14.01
N ALA A 167 -3.02 4.69 -13.18
CA ALA A 167 -2.84 4.42 -11.76
C ALA A 167 -2.57 2.91 -11.56
N PHE A 168 -1.52 2.58 -10.84
CA PHE A 168 -1.20 1.22 -10.44
C PHE A 168 -1.20 1.11 -8.92
N PHE A 169 -2.01 0.19 -8.39
CA PHE A 169 -2.12 -0.04 -6.95
C PHE A 169 -2.05 -1.54 -6.65
N PRO A 170 -0.84 -2.10 -6.53
CA PRO A 170 -0.61 -3.53 -6.34
C PRO A 170 -0.76 -3.98 -4.88
N GLY A 171 -0.63 -5.31 -4.69
CA GLY A 171 -0.44 -5.94 -3.38
C GLY A 171 -1.71 -6.10 -2.56
N SER A 172 -2.88 -5.83 -3.12
CA SER A 172 -4.13 -5.74 -2.35
C SER A 172 -4.10 -4.71 -1.22
N THR A 173 -3.26 -3.70 -1.38
CA THR A 173 -3.10 -2.61 -0.39
C THR A 173 -4.41 -1.84 -0.17
N VAL A 174 -5.33 -1.86 -1.14
CA VAL A 174 -6.70 -1.35 -1.00
C VAL A 174 -7.47 -2.04 0.15
N GLY A 175 -7.11 -3.26 0.50
CA GLY A 175 -7.66 -4.00 1.64
C GLY A 175 -7.35 -3.39 3.00
N ASN A 176 -6.31 -2.56 3.10
CA ASN A 176 -5.95 -1.87 4.35
C ASN A 176 -6.88 -0.69 4.66
N PHE A 177 -7.80 -0.39 3.76
CA PHE A 177 -8.86 0.57 3.95
C PHE A 177 -10.18 -0.09 4.33
N THR A 178 -10.95 0.57 5.19
CA THR A 178 -12.37 0.23 5.32
C THR A 178 -13.10 0.45 3.98
N PRO A 179 -14.26 -0.16 3.73
CA PRO A 179 -14.99 0.02 2.48
C PRO A 179 -15.29 1.50 2.14
N ALA A 180 -15.52 2.33 3.16
CA ALA A 180 -15.76 3.77 2.98
C ALA A 180 -14.47 4.51 2.59
N GLU A 181 -13.34 4.20 3.22
CA GLU A 181 -12.04 4.77 2.90
C GLU A 181 -11.55 4.29 1.52
N ALA A 182 -11.75 3.00 1.18
CA ALA A 182 -11.44 2.46 -0.15
C ALA A 182 -12.22 3.19 -1.26
N LEU A 183 -13.52 3.45 -1.03
CA LEU A 183 -14.32 4.26 -1.96
C LEU A 183 -13.77 5.68 -2.12
N GLN A 184 -13.39 6.31 -1.02
CA GLN A 184 -12.83 7.66 -1.07
C GLN A 184 -11.46 7.69 -1.77
N PHE A 185 -10.60 6.71 -1.48
CA PHE A 185 -9.32 6.53 -2.16
C PHE A 185 -9.51 6.37 -3.68
N LEU A 186 -10.38 5.46 -4.11
CA LEU A 186 -10.67 5.26 -5.53
C LEU A 186 -11.21 6.53 -6.21
N LYS A 187 -12.04 7.33 -5.53
CA LYS A 187 -12.48 8.63 -6.03
C LYS A 187 -11.31 9.62 -6.20
N ASN A 188 -10.35 9.59 -5.29
CA ASN A 188 -9.15 10.42 -5.39
C ASN A 188 -8.27 9.97 -6.57
N VAL A 189 -8.06 8.65 -6.72
CA VAL A 189 -7.34 8.07 -7.87
C VAL A 189 -8.01 8.48 -9.19
N ARG A 190 -9.35 8.38 -9.28
CA ARG A 190 -10.09 8.81 -10.46
C ARG A 190 -9.82 10.27 -10.83
N ARG A 191 -9.77 11.17 -9.85
CA ARG A 191 -9.44 12.59 -10.09
C ARG A 191 -8.00 12.76 -10.61
N SER A 192 -7.06 11.99 -10.04
CA SER A 192 -5.64 12.05 -10.46
C SER A 192 -5.41 11.59 -11.89
N VAL A 193 -6.11 10.52 -12.31
CA VAL A 193 -5.95 9.99 -13.67
C VAL A 193 -6.80 10.75 -14.72
N GLY A 194 -7.87 11.39 -14.28
CA GLY A 194 -8.81 12.11 -15.18
C GLY A 194 -9.68 11.16 -16.01
N THR A 195 -10.65 11.74 -16.74
CA THR A 195 -11.55 11.00 -17.65
C THR A 195 -10.74 10.26 -18.72
N GLY A 196 -11.07 8.98 -18.97
CA GLY A 196 -10.34 8.09 -19.87
C GLY A 196 -9.04 7.53 -19.29
N GLY A 197 -8.59 8.00 -18.12
CA GLY A 197 -7.45 7.40 -17.42
C GLY A 197 -7.73 5.97 -16.96
N ALA A 198 -6.69 5.18 -16.75
CA ALA A 198 -6.79 3.78 -16.35
C ALA A 198 -6.40 3.56 -14.88
N LEU A 199 -7.00 2.54 -14.29
CA LEU A 199 -6.61 1.97 -13.00
C LEU A 199 -6.30 0.50 -13.20
N LEU A 200 -5.12 0.06 -12.80
CA LEU A 200 -4.72 -1.33 -12.66
C LEU A 200 -4.53 -1.61 -11.16
N ILE A 201 -5.34 -2.48 -10.59
CA ILE A 201 -5.37 -2.67 -9.14
C ILE A 201 -5.43 -4.15 -8.76
N GLY A 202 -4.55 -4.55 -7.84
CA GLY A 202 -4.52 -5.89 -7.28
C GLY A 202 -5.46 -6.03 -6.09
N VAL A 203 -6.20 -7.13 -6.05
CA VAL A 203 -7.22 -7.39 -5.02
C VAL A 203 -7.19 -8.84 -4.58
N ASP A 204 -6.97 -9.05 -3.31
CA ASP A 204 -7.02 -10.36 -2.67
C ASP A 204 -8.47 -10.82 -2.53
N LEU A 205 -8.78 -12.02 -3.03
CA LEU A 205 -10.15 -12.52 -3.09
C LEU A 205 -10.56 -13.20 -1.78
N LYS A 206 -11.87 -13.19 -1.49
CA LYS A 206 -12.46 -13.98 -0.42
C LYS A 206 -12.23 -15.47 -0.70
N LYS A 207 -11.77 -16.20 0.27
CA LYS A 207 -11.45 -17.62 0.23
C LYS A 207 -11.56 -18.27 1.61
N ASP A 208 -11.15 -19.52 1.74
CA ASP A 208 -11.22 -20.24 3.00
C ASP A 208 -10.39 -19.56 4.11
N LYS A 209 -10.89 -19.71 5.34
CA LYS A 209 -10.29 -19.07 6.53
C LYS A 209 -8.88 -19.55 6.79
N ALA A 210 -8.59 -20.84 6.57
CA ALA A 210 -7.29 -21.41 6.89
C ALA A 210 -6.17 -20.81 6.03
N THR A 211 -6.42 -20.64 4.73
CA THR A 211 -5.50 -19.97 3.80
C THR A 211 -5.26 -18.52 4.21
N LEU A 212 -6.33 -17.78 4.56
CA LEU A 212 -6.21 -16.38 4.97
C LEU A 212 -5.49 -16.23 6.29
N ASP A 213 -5.81 -17.06 7.30
CA ASP A 213 -5.13 -17.02 8.61
C ASP A 213 -3.64 -17.34 8.47
N ALA A 214 -3.28 -18.35 7.68
CA ALA A 214 -1.88 -18.75 7.49
C ALA A 214 -1.04 -17.64 6.83
N ALA A 215 -1.62 -16.88 5.90
CA ALA A 215 -0.92 -15.79 5.21
C ALA A 215 -0.51 -14.64 6.15
N TYR A 216 -1.22 -14.46 7.29
CA TYR A 216 -0.94 -13.41 8.27
C TYR A 216 -0.42 -13.94 9.60
N ALA A 217 -0.28 -15.26 9.76
CA ALA A 217 0.25 -15.92 10.95
C ALA A 217 1.21 -17.05 10.55
N ASP A 218 2.26 -16.69 9.82
CA ASP A 218 3.24 -17.61 9.26
C ASP A 218 4.01 -18.42 10.33
N ALA A 219 4.36 -19.66 10.02
CA ALA A 219 5.04 -20.56 10.93
C ALA A 219 6.42 -20.08 11.39
N LYS A 220 7.11 -19.25 10.58
CA LYS A 220 8.42 -18.67 10.92
C LYS A 220 8.32 -17.43 11.82
N GLY A 221 7.11 -16.89 12.04
CA GLY A 221 6.85 -15.71 12.86
C GLY A 221 7.42 -14.41 12.26
N VAL A 222 7.56 -14.32 10.94
CA VAL A 222 8.04 -13.09 10.30
C VAL A 222 6.99 -12.00 10.43
N THR A 223 5.70 -12.33 10.18
CA THR A 223 4.58 -11.40 10.34
C THR A 223 4.43 -10.95 11.80
N ALA A 224 4.68 -11.86 12.76
CA ALA A 224 4.69 -11.48 14.16
C ALA A 224 5.78 -10.45 14.48
N ARG A 225 6.99 -10.62 13.94
CA ARG A 225 8.08 -9.63 14.12
C ARG A 225 7.73 -8.29 13.44
N PHE A 226 7.12 -8.33 12.25
CA PHE A 226 6.66 -7.14 11.55
C PHE A 226 5.64 -6.36 12.39
N ASN A 227 4.66 -7.05 13.00
CA ASN A 227 3.66 -6.42 13.84
C ASN A 227 4.28 -5.85 15.14
N LEU A 228 5.18 -6.58 15.80
CA LEU A 228 5.87 -6.13 17.02
C LEU A 228 6.83 -4.95 16.75
N ASN A 229 7.41 -4.85 15.56
CA ASN A 229 8.27 -3.73 15.17
C ASN A 229 7.56 -2.37 15.32
N LEU A 230 6.24 -2.35 15.21
CA LEU A 230 5.45 -1.13 15.46
C LEU A 230 5.65 -0.58 16.88
N LEU A 231 5.67 -1.45 17.90
CA LEU A 231 5.93 -1.04 19.28
C LEU A 231 7.39 -0.64 19.48
N GLU A 232 8.32 -1.34 18.83
CA GLU A 232 9.74 -0.97 18.85
C GLU A 232 9.97 0.41 18.24
N ARG A 233 9.33 0.72 17.11
CA ARG A 233 9.33 2.04 16.49
C ARG A 233 8.79 3.11 17.43
N ILE A 234 7.66 2.86 18.08
CA ILE A 234 7.07 3.80 19.05
C ILE A 234 8.02 4.04 20.24
N ASN A 235 8.66 2.99 20.75
CA ASN A 235 9.67 3.14 21.79
C ASN A 235 10.82 4.05 21.34
N ARG A 236 11.34 3.82 20.16
CA ARG A 236 12.47 4.56 19.60
C ARG A 236 12.12 6.02 19.27
N GLU A 237 10.98 6.25 18.61
CA GLU A 237 10.66 7.56 18.03
C GLU A 237 9.85 8.46 18.98
N LEU A 238 9.08 7.87 19.91
CA LEU A 238 8.19 8.59 20.82
C LEU A 238 8.56 8.44 22.29
N GLY A 239 9.73 7.85 22.59
CA GLY A 239 10.17 7.61 23.97
C GLY A 239 9.21 6.68 24.72
N GLY A 240 8.71 5.64 24.01
CA GLY A 240 7.87 4.61 24.61
C GLY A 240 8.65 3.62 25.47
N ASP A 241 7.95 2.87 26.33
CA ASP A 241 8.51 1.83 27.19
C ASP A 241 7.79 0.48 27.05
N PHE A 242 7.19 0.21 25.88
CA PHE A 242 6.57 -1.08 25.60
C PHE A 242 7.57 -2.22 25.76
N GLN A 243 7.20 -3.22 26.57
CA GLN A 243 7.96 -4.47 26.70
C GLN A 243 7.45 -5.46 25.64
N LEU A 244 8.19 -5.61 24.53
CA LEU A 244 7.73 -6.39 23.37
C LEU A 244 7.41 -7.85 23.72
N ASN A 245 8.18 -8.48 24.63
CA ASN A 245 7.96 -9.85 25.10
C ASN A 245 6.68 -10.04 25.94
N ARG A 246 5.98 -8.96 26.26
CA ARG A 246 4.68 -8.98 26.95
C ARG A 246 3.51 -8.80 26.00
N PHE A 247 3.77 -8.71 24.70
CA PHE A 247 2.76 -8.70 23.65
C PHE A 247 2.97 -9.87 22.71
N ARG A 248 1.89 -10.39 22.16
CA ARG A 248 1.93 -11.37 21.07
C ARG A 248 1.15 -10.88 19.87
N HIS A 249 1.64 -11.24 18.71
CA HIS A 249 0.91 -11.09 17.46
C HIS A 249 -0.30 -12.03 17.42
N ARG A 250 -1.43 -11.51 16.98
CA ARG A 250 -2.65 -12.26 16.72
C ARG A 250 -3.22 -11.78 15.39
N ALA A 251 -3.41 -12.70 14.45
CA ALA A 251 -4.07 -12.45 13.19
C ALA A 251 -5.17 -13.48 12.95
N PHE A 252 -6.28 -13.06 12.35
CA PHE A 252 -7.40 -13.93 12.03
C PHE A 252 -8.29 -13.32 10.96
N TYR A 253 -8.88 -14.16 10.13
CA TYR A 253 -9.93 -13.75 9.21
C TYR A 253 -11.27 -13.69 9.95
N GLU A 254 -11.95 -12.54 9.83
CA GLU A 254 -13.30 -12.27 10.33
C GLU A 254 -14.31 -12.38 9.18
N PRO A 255 -15.05 -13.51 9.06
CA PRO A 255 -15.90 -13.77 7.89
C PRO A 255 -17.07 -12.78 7.75
N THR A 256 -17.62 -12.31 8.90
CA THR A 256 -18.77 -11.40 8.90
C THR A 256 -18.40 -10.05 8.28
N GLN A 257 -17.16 -9.59 8.51
CA GLN A 257 -16.65 -8.35 7.97
C GLN A 257 -15.86 -8.55 6.67
N GLY A 258 -15.56 -9.81 6.31
CA GLY A 258 -14.82 -10.15 5.09
C GLY A 258 -13.39 -9.63 5.08
N ARG A 259 -12.71 -9.61 6.23
CA ARG A 259 -11.34 -9.08 6.36
C ARG A 259 -10.47 -9.86 7.31
N VAL A 260 -9.18 -9.85 7.08
CA VAL A 260 -8.20 -10.24 8.09
C VAL A 260 -7.96 -9.05 9.01
N GLU A 261 -7.79 -9.31 10.29
CA GLU A 261 -7.37 -8.33 11.29
C GLU A 261 -6.05 -8.76 11.92
N MET A 262 -5.16 -7.79 12.14
CA MET A 262 -3.95 -7.98 12.94
C MET A 262 -4.03 -7.19 14.24
N HIS A 263 -3.60 -7.82 15.31
CA HIS A 263 -3.59 -7.26 16.65
C HIS A 263 -2.27 -7.55 17.37
N LEU A 264 -1.93 -6.69 18.32
CA LEU A 264 -0.94 -6.95 19.36
C LEU A 264 -1.68 -7.14 20.68
N GLU A 265 -1.71 -8.39 21.17
CA GLU A 265 -2.44 -8.78 22.38
C GLU A 265 -1.52 -8.69 23.60
N SER A 266 -1.93 -7.99 24.64
CA SER A 266 -1.22 -7.93 25.91
C SER A 266 -1.36 -9.24 26.67
N LEU A 267 -0.25 -9.86 27.06
CA LEU A 267 -0.22 -11.13 27.78
C LEU A 267 -0.47 -10.95 29.29
N TYR A 268 -0.25 -9.76 29.80
CA TYR A 268 -0.29 -9.46 31.24
C TYR A 268 -1.00 -8.14 31.51
N SER A 269 -1.42 -7.92 32.74
CA SER A 269 -1.72 -6.56 33.22
C SER A 269 -0.42 -5.77 33.24
N GLN A 270 -0.39 -4.66 32.51
CA GLN A 270 0.82 -3.83 32.36
C GLN A 270 0.46 -2.38 32.05
N ILE A 271 1.45 -1.52 32.22
CA ILE A 271 1.38 -0.11 31.90
C ILE A 271 2.47 0.15 30.87
N ALA A 272 2.15 0.95 29.86
CA ALA A 272 3.12 1.52 28.96
C ALA A 272 3.00 3.05 28.96
N HIS A 273 4.12 3.73 28.79
CA HIS A 273 4.16 5.17 28.60
C HIS A 273 4.58 5.46 27.17
N VAL A 274 3.97 6.47 26.55
CA VAL A 274 4.33 6.95 25.21
C VAL A 274 4.24 8.46 25.22
N ALA A 275 5.31 9.13 24.83
CA ALA A 275 5.40 10.60 24.84
C ALA A 275 4.93 11.24 26.16
N GLY A 276 5.27 10.61 27.30
CA GLY A 276 4.91 11.06 28.64
C GLY A 276 3.47 10.75 29.08
N ARG A 277 2.66 10.08 28.25
CA ARG A 277 1.29 9.65 28.59
C ARG A 277 1.26 8.18 29.01
N ARG A 278 0.45 7.85 30.02
CA ARG A 278 0.24 6.51 30.54
C ARG A 278 -0.92 5.82 29.81
N PHE A 279 -0.72 4.53 29.48
CA PHE A 279 -1.72 3.63 28.92
C PHE A 279 -1.71 2.30 29.70
N ASP A 280 -2.87 1.91 30.21
CA ASP A 280 -3.06 0.66 30.93
C ASP A 280 -3.55 -0.42 29.98
N PHE A 281 -3.05 -1.64 30.18
CA PHE A 281 -3.44 -2.84 29.43
C PHE A 281 -3.85 -3.94 30.39
N ARG A 282 -4.94 -4.63 30.07
CA ARG A 282 -5.37 -5.84 30.74
C ARG A 282 -4.89 -7.07 29.99
N PRO A 283 -4.76 -8.25 30.62
CA PRO A 283 -4.51 -9.48 29.89
C PRO A 283 -5.59 -9.72 28.83
N GLY A 284 -5.18 -10.04 27.60
CA GLY A 284 -6.08 -10.22 26.46
C GLY A 284 -6.54 -8.94 25.78
N GLU A 285 -6.24 -7.76 26.33
CA GLU A 285 -6.52 -6.48 25.64
C GLU A 285 -5.61 -6.33 24.43
N THR A 286 -6.15 -5.79 23.32
CA THR A 286 -5.42 -5.73 22.06
C THR A 286 -5.24 -4.29 21.57
N ILE A 287 -4.15 -4.08 20.84
CA ILE A 287 -3.98 -2.95 19.95
C ILE A 287 -4.29 -3.46 18.53
N HIS A 288 -5.30 -2.92 17.88
CA HIS A 288 -5.62 -3.21 16.48
C HIS A 288 -4.62 -2.47 15.58
N THR A 289 -3.90 -3.21 14.74
CA THR A 289 -2.77 -2.67 13.98
C THR A 289 -3.02 -2.66 12.47
N GLU A 290 -3.83 -3.57 11.94
CA GLU A 290 -4.15 -3.62 10.51
C GLU A 290 -5.47 -4.34 10.25
N ILE A 291 -6.16 -3.90 9.21
CA ILE A 291 -7.18 -4.68 8.50
C ILE A 291 -6.67 -5.03 7.11
N SER A 292 -7.18 -6.14 6.56
CA SER A 292 -7.00 -6.46 5.14
C SER A 292 -8.30 -7.04 4.60
N CYS A 293 -9.12 -6.14 4.01
CA CYS A 293 -10.41 -6.49 3.41
C CYS A 293 -10.21 -7.38 2.18
N LYS A 294 -11.04 -8.41 2.09
CA LYS A 294 -11.10 -9.34 0.98
C LYS A 294 -12.40 -9.12 0.23
N TYR A 295 -12.34 -9.21 -1.09
CA TYR A 295 -13.48 -8.93 -1.94
C TYR A 295 -13.80 -10.14 -2.82
N SER A 296 -15.04 -10.28 -3.24
CA SER A 296 -15.34 -11.00 -4.48
C SER A 296 -15.07 -10.06 -5.67
N ILE A 297 -14.91 -10.61 -6.86
CA ILE A 297 -14.76 -9.82 -8.09
C ILE A 297 -15.92 -8.84 -8.25
N ALA A 298 -17.15 -9.31 -8.05
CA ALA A 298 -18.35 -8.49 -8.19
C ALA A 298 -18.42 -7.34 -7.17
N GLU A 299 -18.10 -7.60 -5.90
CA GLU A 299 -18.05 -6.56 -4.86
C GLU A 299 -17.05 -5.47 -5.21
N PHE A 300 -15.86 -5.85 -5.68
CA PHE A 300 -14.83 -4.87 -6.01
C PHE A 300 -15.17 -4.06 -7.28
N GLN A 301 -15.74 -4.71 -8.29
CA GLN A 301 -16.23 -4.00 -9.49
C GLN A 301 -17.33 -2.99 -9.15
N GLU A 302 -18.25 -3.35 -8.25
CA GLU A 302 -19.27 -2.42 -7.78
C GLU A 302 -18.70 -1.22 -7.01
N LEU A 303 -17.67 -1.47 -6.18
CA LEU A 303 -16.94 -0.41 -5.50
C LEU A 303 -16.28 0.55 -6.51
N GLY A 304 -15.66 0.00 -7.56
CA GLY A 304 -15.08 0.77 -8.66
C GLY A 304 -16.10 1.64 -9.38
N LYS A 305 -17.28 1.09 -9.72
CA LYS A 305 -18.37 1.84 -10.35
C LYS A 305 -18.83 3.02 -9.49
N ARG A 306 -19.02 2.79 -8.18
CA ARG A 306 -19.39 3.84 -7.22
C ARG A 306 -18.31 4.93 -7.10
N ALA A 307 -17.06 4.61 -7.41
CA ALA A 307 -15.96 5.57 -7.45
C ALA A 307 -15.87 6.33 -8.79
N GLY A 308 -16.67 5.97 -9.80
CA GLY A 308 -16.69 6.58 -11.13
C GLY A 308 -15.74 5.91 -12.12
N PHE A 309 -15.45 4.63 -11.91
CA PHE A 309 -14.73 3.81 -12.88
C PHE A 309 -15.66 2.83 -13.59
N SER A 310 -15.36 2.51 -14.83
CA SER A 310 -15.97 1.42 -15.60
C SER A 310 -15.04 0.19 -15.54
N PRO A 311 -15.42 -0.92 -14.90
CA PRO A 311 -14.66 -2.17 -14.97
C PRO A 311 -14.65 -2.72 -16.38
N GLU A 312 -13.48 -2.91 -17.00
CA GLU A 312 -13.34 -3.42 -18.35
C GLU A 312 -12.66 -4.77 -18.42
N LYS A 313 -11.70 -4.99 -17.53
CA LYS A 313 -10.90 -6.22 -17.50
C LYS A 313 -10.78 -6.75 -16.08
N VAL A 314 -10.65 -8.06 -15.97
CA VAL A 314 -10.23 -8.74 -14.74
C VAL A 314 -9.39 -9.96 -15.13
N TRP A 315 -8.26 -10.10 -14.48
CA TRP A 315 -7.35 -11.24 -14.62
C TRP A 315 -7.20 -11.91 -13.26
N THR A 316 -7.28 -13.24 -13.23
CA THR A 316 -7.15 -14.06 -12.03
C THR A 316 -6.13 -15.16 -12.22
N ASP A 317 -5.63 -15.70 -11.14
CA ASP A 317 -4.93 -16.97 -11.14
C ASP A 317 -5.94 -18.14 -11.29
N PRO A 318 -5.50 -19.35 -11.69
CA PRO A 318 -6.37 -20.50 -11.86
C PRO A 318 -7.13 -20.92 -10.60
N GLU A 319 -6.55 -20.68 -9.41
CA GLU A 319 -7.12 -21.03 -8.12
C GLU A 319 -8.04 -19.93 -7.56
N GLN A 320 -8.17 -18.82 -8.28
CA GLN A 320 -8.94 -17.64 -7.88
C GLN A 320 -8.58 -17.10 -6.48
N LEU A 321 -7.30 -17.13 -6.17
CA LEU A 321 -6.79 -16.57 -4.94
C LEU A 321 -6.72 -15.04 -4.99
N PHE A 322 -6.41 -14.49 -6.17
CA PHE A 322 -6.14 -13.08 -6.37
C PHE A 322 -6.71 -12.59 -7.70
N SER A 323 -7.02 -11.31 -7.78
CA SER A 323 -7.46 -10.68 -9.03
C SER A 323 -6.71 -9.39 -9.29
N VAL A 324 -6.48 -9.10 -10.56
CA VAL A 324 -6.03 -7.79 -11.04
C VAL A 324 -7.14 -7.20 -11.88
N HIS A 325 -7.61 -5.99 -11.54
CA HIS A 325 -8.69 -5.32 -12.25
C HIS A 325 -8.15 -4.20 -13.12
N GLY A 326 -8.60 -4.14 -14.35
CA GLY A 326 -8.43 -3.03 -15.29
C GLY A 326 -9.71 -2.22 -15.38
N MET A 327 -9.66 -0.96 -14.95
CA MET A 327 -10.82 -0.07 -14.93
C MET A 327 -10.50 1.24 -15.63
N VAL A 328 -11.50 1.88 -16.24
CA VAL A 328 -11.36 3.16 -16.93
C VAL A 328 -12.18 4.23 -16.23
N ALA A 329 -11.58 5.40 -16.00
CA ALA A 329 -12.26 6.54 -15.39
C ALA A 329 -13.32 7.10 -16.34
N ALA A 330 -14.59 7.05 -15.90
CA ALA A 330 -15.75 7.53 -16.65
C ALA A 330 -15.86 9.06 -16.67
#